data_66ec4e0b521ac1267d4b514f0eb08517
#
_entry.id   66ec4e0b521ac1267d4b514f0eb08517
#
_cell.length_a   1.000
_cell.length_b   1.000
_cell.length_c   1.000
_cell.angle_alpha   90.00
_cell.angle_beta   90.00
_cell.angle_gamma   90.00
#
_symmetry.space_group_name_H-M   'P 1'
#
loop_
_entity.id
_entity.type
_entity.pdbx_description
1 polymer ?
#
loop_
_entity_poly.entity_id
_entity_poly.type
_entity_poly.pdbx_seq_one_letter_code
_entity_poly.pdbx_strand_id
1 'polypeptide(L)'
;MDWVLSACMVSLIVMGVVFINSAGSVRPTDALRNLWRVHAATALFGLVVYVTFAFLDYRKLLDWAALPAFAVSCTLLVIVLFAGTNHFGGRRWLWFFQPSEIAKLAVILFTAHVFAAPGRTDFPGFLAGVGILCGPAALVLAEPDLGTALVLVPSVIVILLAARVWLKGLITLLAVGLLAAGLVLWAVDRAEREPDPDRRAKIYRFVPLREHQIKRLRVFLFPESDRTGDGYTLRQAQIAVGSGGIWGKGLKKGSQKLLGYLPSTVSMNDFIFAVLAEEAGFMGVLLMLALFAGVLGPGLRIAVRCPDDRGRLVVIGILTLIFCHLYVNVAMSVGLVPITGLPLPFISAGRTFLIVLMAALGIVQSVAVHSELKSENEE
;
A
#
# COMPACT_ATOMS: atom_id res chain seq x y z
N MET A 1 -25.52 3.86 -0.47
CA MET A 1 -24.12 4.31 -0.79
C MET A 1 -23.73 5.45 0.16
N ASP A 2 -22.52 5.40 0.70
CA ASP A 2 -21.98 6.51 1.51
C ASP A 2 -21.34 7.57 0.60
N TRP A 3 -22.01 8.73 0.50
CA TRP A 3 -21.57 9.83 -0.36
C TRP A 3 -20.36 10.58 0.16
N VAL A 4 -20.14 10.58 1.50
CA VAL A 4 -18.96 11.21 2.11
C VAL A 4 -17.71 10.47 1.70
N LEU A 5 -17.71 9.13 1.79
CA LEU A 5 -16.61 8.28 1.34
C LEU A 5 -16.30 8.54 -0.15
N SER A 6 -17.34 8.57 -1.00
CA SER A 6 -17.18 8.79 -2.45
C SER A 6 -16.61 10.18 -2.76
N ALA A 7 -17.11 11.22 -2.11
CA ALA A 7 -16.63 12.59 -2.30
C ALA A 7 -15.18 12.76 -1.84
N CYS A 8 -14.81 12.18 -0.69
CA CYS A 8 -13.43 12.21 -0.19
C CYS A 8 -12.48 11.46 -1.13
N MET A 9 -12.88 10.27 -1.63
CA MET A 9 -12.10 9.53 -2.63
C MET A 9 -11.85 10.35 -3.89
N VAL A 10 -12.89 10.95 -4.46
CA VAL A 10 -12.77 11.81 -5.66
C VAL A 10 -11.89 13.03 -5.38
N SER A 11 -12.01 13.65 -4.22
CA SER A 11 -11.17 14.78 -3.81
C SER A 11 -9.69 14.40 -3.70
N LEU A 12 -9.38 13.21 -3.17
CA LEU A 12 -7.99 12.68 -3.15
C LEU A 12 -7.46 12.44 -4.56
N ILE A 13 -8.27 11.92 -5.48
CA ILE A 13 -7.87 11.72 -6.89
C ILE A 13 -7.60 13.07 -7.56
N VAL A 14 -8.46 14.07 -7.36
CA VAL A 14 -8.26 15.43 -7.89
C VAL A 14 -6.96 16.02 -7.34
N MET A 15 -6.72 15.87 -6.04
CA MET A 15 -5.44 16.25 -5.41
C MET A 15 -4.26 15.55 -6.10
N GLY A 16 -4.36 14.24 -6.38
CA GLY A 16 -3.36 13.49 -7.12
C GLY A 16 -3.09 14.06 -8.51
N VAL A 17 -4.12 14.34 -9.30
CA VAL A 17 -4.00 14.96 -10.62
C VAL A 17 -3.27 16.31 -10.54
N VAL A 18 -3.61 17.15 -9.55
CA VAL A 18 -2.98 18.47 -9.34
C VAL A 18 -1.50 18.34 -9.01
N PHE A 19 -1.13 17.47 -8.05
CA PHE A 19 0.27 17.34 -7.63
C PHE A 19 1.13 16.55 -8.61
N ILE A 20 0.58 15.56 -9.33
CA ILE A 20 1.29 14.89 -10.44
C ILE A 20 1.55 15.89 -11.57
N ASN A 21 0.56 16.74 -11.93
CA ASN A 21 0.77 17.82 -12.91
C ASN A 21 1.85 18.79 -12.43
N SER A 22 1.82 19.15 -11.15
CA SER A 22 2.84 20.01 -10.57
C SER A 22 4.22 19.37 -10.64
N ALA A 23 4.38 18.13 -10.20
CA ALA A 23 5.64 17.39 -10.24
C ALA A 23 6.16 17.21 -11.68
N GLY A 24 5.25 17.04 -12.65
CA GLY A 24 5.55 16.91 -14.08
C GLY A 24 5.99 18.19 -14.80
N SER A 25 5.65 19.37 -14.26
CA SER A 25 5.79 20.64 -14.96
C SER A 25 7.23 21.03 -15.35
N VAL A 26 8.25 20.50 -14.67
CA VAL A 26 9.67 20.81 -14.84
C VAL A 26 10.43 19.74 -15.63
N ARG A 27 9.74 18.78 -16.24
CA ARG A 27 10.38 17.59 -16.83
C ARG A 27 10.70 17.76 -18.31
N PRO A 28 11.85 17.21 -18.78
CA PRO A 28 12.29 17.37 -20.18
C PRO A 28 11.46 16.51 -21.16
N THR A 29 10.84 15.41 -20.68
CA THR A 29 10.10 14.48 -21.56
C THR A 29 8.60 14.72 -21.51
N ASP A 30 7.95 14.75 -22.68
CA ASP A 30 6.49 14.93 -22.79
C ASP A 30 5.69 13.81 -22.11
N ALA A 31 6.23 12.59 -22.06
CA ALA A 31 5.63 11.48 -21.36
C ALA A 31 5.44 11.77 -19.85
N LEU A 32 6.46 12.32 -19.20
CA LEU A 32 6.38 12.66 -17.78
C LEU A 32 5.53 13.91 -17.53
N ARG A 33 5.57 14.91 -18.44
CA ARG A 33 4.68 16.08 -18.36
C ARG A 33 3.22 15.72 -18.44
N ASN A 34 2.86 14.70 -19.24
CA ASN A 34 1.49 14.29 -19.47
C ASN A 34 1.01 13.15 -18.54
N LEU A 35 1.82 12.73 -17.57
CA LEU A 35 1.47 11.63 -16.66
C LEU A 35 0.18 11.91 -15.87
N TRP A 36 -0.11 13.16 -15.54
CA TRP A 36 -1.36 13.56 -14.92
C TRP A 36 -2.60 13.26 -15.78
N ARG A 37 -2.49 13.37 -17.13
CA ARG A 37 -3.58 12.98 -18.05
C ARG A 37 -3.82 11.48 -18.01
N VAL A 38 -2.74 10.70 -17.95
CA VAL A 38 -2.83 9.24 -17.81
C VAL A 38 -3.47 8.88 -16.46
N HIS A 39 -3.08 9.57 -15.38
CA HIS A 39 -3.68 9.35 -14.06
C HIS A 39 -5.17 9.72 -14.06
N ALA A 40 -5.57 10.85 -14.65
CA ALA A 40 -6.96 11.27 -14.79
C ALA A 40 -7.78 10.28 -15.64
N ALA A 41 -7.25 9.83 -16.79
CA ALA A 41 -7.90 8.82 -17.62
C ALA A 41 -8.07 7.47 -16.87
N THR A 42 -7.03 7.05 -16.13
CA THR A 42 -7.09 5.86 -15.28
C THR A 42 -8.12 6.02 -14.17
N ALA A 43 -8.24 7.21 -13.59
CA ALA A 43 -9.24 7.51 -12.57
C ALA A 43 -10.67 7.47 -13.13
N LEU A 44 -10.90 7.98 -14.34
CA LEU A 44 -12.20 7.89 -15.02
C LEU A 44 -12.59 6.42 -15.27
N PHE A 45 -11.65 5.61 -15.78
CA PHE A 45 -11.88 4.17 -15.93
C PHE A 45 -12.11 3.50 -14.57
N GLY A 46 -11.29 3.84 -13.57
CA GLY A 46 -11.44 3.35 -12.20
C GLY A 46 -12.79 3.72 -11.58
N LEU A 47 -13.35 4.91 -11.91
CA LEU A 47 -14.68 5.30 -11.45
C LEU A 47 -15.78 4.38 -12.00
N VAL A 48 -15.66 3.96 -13.26
CA VAL A 48 -16.57 2.95 -13.83
C VAL A 48 -16.43 1.64 -13.07
N VAL A 49 -15.20 1.20 -12.78
CA VAL A 49 -14.93 0.00 -11.98
C VAL A 49 -15.51 0.13 -10.56
N TYR A 50 -15.30 1.27 -9.90
CA TYR A 50 -15.85 1.57 -8.57
C TYR A 50 -17.37 1.44 -8.55
N VAL A 51 -18.06 2.09 -9.49
CA VAL A 51 -19.52 2.05 -9.60
C VAL A 51 -20.00 0.64 -9.90
N THR A 52 -19.34 -0.09 -10.81
CA THR A 52 -19.68 -1.48 -11.13
C THR A 52 -19.61 -2.35 -9.87
N PHE A 53 -18.51 -2.29 -9.11
CA PHE A 53 -18.36 -3.08 -7.89
C PHE A 53 -19.30 -2.63 -6.77
N ALA A 54 -19.70 -1.36 -6.71
CA ALA A 54 -20.65 -0.84 -5.73
C ALA A 54 -22.07 -1.42 -5.90
N PHE A 55 -22.47 -1.73 -7.14
CA PHE A 55 -23.79 -2.33 -7.44
C PHE A 55 -23.76 -3.86 -7.52
N LEU A 56 -22.59 -4.50 -7.64
CA LEU A 56 -22.46 -5.94 -7.54
C LEU A 56 -22.64 -6.39 -6.09
N ASP A 57 -23.50 -7.36 -5.84
CA ASP A 57 -23.66 -7.94 -4.50
C ASP A 57 -22.34 -8.62 -4.06
N TYR A 58 -21.71 -8.06 -3.03
CA TYR A 58 -20.45 -8.54 -2.47
C TYR A 58 -20.51 -10.00 -2.03
N ARG A 59 -21.69 -10.51 -1.61
CA ARG A 59 -21.87 -11.90 -1.19
C ARG A 59 -21.66 -12.84 -2.36
N LYS A 60 -22.33 -12.54 -3.49
CA LYS A 60 -22.16 -13.31 -4.73
C LYS A 60 -20.73 -13.21 -5.24
N LEU A 61 -20.14 -12.00 -5.19
CA LEU A 61 -18.75 -11.77 -5.58
C LEU A 61 -17.80 -12.66 -4.76
N LEU A 62 -17.97 -12.75 -3.45
CA LEU A 62 -17.15 -13.60 -2.58
C LEU A 62 -17.33 -15.08 -2.87
N ASP A 63 -18.58 -15.53 -3.03
CA ASP A 63 -18.88 -16.94 -3.29
C ASP A 63 -18.28 -17.43 -4.63
N TRP A 64 -18.35 -16.62 -5.68
CA TRP A 64 -17.90 -17.01 -7.02
C TRP A 64 -16.45 -16.64 -7.33
N ALA A 65 -15.96 -15.51 -6.81
CA ALA A 65 -14.69 -14.94 -7.25
C ALA A 65 -13.57 -15.02 -6.22
N ALA A 66 -13.83 -15.19 -4.90
CA ALA A 66 -12.78 -15.12 -3.90
C ALA A 66 -11.69 -16.18 -4.10
N LEU A 67 -12.06 -17.45 -4.22
CA LEU A 67 -11.11 -18.54 -4.47
C LEU A 67 -10.45 -18.46 -5.86
N PRO A 68 -11.19 -18.29 -6.97
CA PRO A 68 -10.57 -18.11 -8.28
C PRO A 68 -9.64 -16.92 -8.35
N ALA A 69 -10.01 -15.75 -7.80
CA ALA A 69 -9.15 -14.58 -7.78
C ALA A 69 -7.87 -14.82 -6.98
N PHE A 70 -7.96 -15.51 -5.84
CA PHE A 70 -6.81 -15.91 -5.05
C PHE A 70 -5.89 -16.85 -5.82
N ALA A 71 -6.43 -17.91 -6.43
CA ALA A 71 -5.67 -18.88 -7.22
C ALA A 71 -4.99 -18.23 -8.44
N VAL A 72 -5.73 -17.41 -9.19
CA VAL A 72 -5.20 -16.66 -10.34
C VAL A 72 -4.12 -15.68 -9.89
N SER A 73 -4.32 -14.97 -8.80
CA SER A 73 -3.30 -14.02 -8.32
C SER A 73 -2.01 -14.73 -7.90
N CYS A 74 -2.09 -15.88 -7.20
CA CYS A 74 -0.91 -16.69 -6.87
C CYS A 74 -0.20 -17.20 -8.14
N THR A 75 -0.97 -17.65 -9.14
CA THR A 75 -0.41 -18.09 -10.42
C THR A 75 0.30 -16.93 -11.14
N LEU A 76 -0.30 -15.74 -11.15
CA LEU A 76 0.32 -14.55 -11.75
C LEU A 76 1.61 -14.14 -11.02
N LEU A 77 1.66 -14.25 -9.68
CA LEU A 77 2.89 -14.02 -8.91
C LEU A 77 3.98 -15.03 -9.29
N VAL A 78 3.62 -16.31 -9.46
CA VAL A 78 4.57 -17.32 -9.94
C VAL A 78 5.06 -17.00 -11.36
N ILE A 79 4.16 -16.63 -12.28
CA ILE A 79 4.54 -16.26 -13.66
C ILE A 79 5.50 -15.06 -13.68
N VAL A 80 5.30 -14.05 -12.83
CA VAL A 80 6.20 -12.89 -12.74
C VAL A 80 7.62 -13.29 -12.34
N LEU A 81 7.81 -14.27 -11.47
CA LEU A 81 9.13 -14.74 -11.07
C LEU A 81 9.94 -15.24 -12.27
N PHE A 82 9.27 -15.86 -13.26
CA PHE A 82 9.93 -16.44 -14.46
C PHE A 82 9.91 -15.50 -15.66
N ALA A 83 8.77 -14.84 -15.92
CA ALA A 83 8.52 -14.07 -17.14
C ALA A 83 8.43 -12.55 -16.92
N GLY A 84 8.58 -12.07 -15.68
CA GLY A 84 8.46 -10.64 -15.36
C GLY A 84 9.57 -9.79 -15.95
N THR A 85 9.22 -8.54 -16.33
CA THR A 85 10.19 -7.54 -16.78
C THR A 85 10.92 -6.92 -15.59
N ASN A 86 12.24 -6.73 -15.77
CA ASN A 86 13.08 -6.10 -14.76
C ASN A 86 12.90 -4.57 -14.80
N HIS A 87 12.29 -4.01 -13.76
CA HIS A 87 12.28 -2.59 -13.49
C HIS A 87 12.83 -2.31 -12.09
N PHE A 88 13.79 -1.39 -11.96
CA PHE A 88 14.39 -0.97 -10.70
C PHE A 88 14.91 -2.11 -9.80
N GLY A 89 15.55 -3.14 -10.42
CA GLY A 89 16.22 -4.22 -9.69
C GLY A 89 15.33 -5.39 -9.25
N GLY A 90 14.08 -5.45 -9.70
CA GLY A 90 13.18 -6.59 -9.43
C GLY A 90 12.27 -6.91 -10.61
N ARG A 91 11.96 -8.21 -10.78
CA ARG A 91 10.97 -8.67 -11.74
C ARG A 91 9.59 -8.59 -11.08
N ARG A 92 8.81 -7.51 -11.39
CA ARG A 92 7.53 -7.23 -10.71
C ARG A 92 6.38 -6.92 -11.67
N TRP A 93 6.67 -6.73 -12.95
CA TRP A 93 5.73 -6.28 -13.95
C TRP A 93 5.50 -7.35 -15.01
N LEU A 94 4.23 -7.60 -15.30
CA LEU A 94 3.79 -8.31 -16.51
C LEU A 94 3.19 -7.28 -17.46
N TRP A 95 3.93 -6.97 -18.55
CA TRP A 95 3.57 -5.95 -19.53
C TRP A 95 3.29 -4.58 -18.88
N PHE A 96 2.02 -4.25 -18.63
CA PHE A 96 1.58 -2.94 -18.13
C PHE A 96 0.95 -2.99 -16.72
N PHE A 97 0.82 -4.15 -16.09
CA PHE A 97 0.23 -4.28 -14.78
C PHE A 97 1.16 -5.00 -13.79
N GLN A 98 0.95 -4.74 -12.51
CA GLN A 98 1.69 -5.35 -11.42
C GLN A 98 0.78 -6.38 -10.72
N PRO A 99 1.06 -7.69 -10.84
CA PRO A 99 0.24 -8.74 -10.24
C PRO A 99 0.08 -8.65 -8.72
N SER A 100 1.12 -8.21 -8.01
CA SER A 100 1.07 -8.05 -6.57
C SER A 100 0.00 -7.04 -6.10
N GLU A 101 -0.40 -6.07 -6.94
CA GLU A 101 -1.50 -5.17 -6.61
C GLU A 101 -2.85 -5.90 -6.57
N ILE A 102 -3.09 -6.76 -7.55
CA ILE A 102 -4.31 -7.60 -7.62
C ILE A 102 -4.29 -8.63 -6.49
N ALA A 103 -3.11 -9.21 -6.21
CA ALA A 103 -2.96 -10.22 -5.16
C ALA A 103 -3.34 -9.70 -3.77
N LYS A 104 -3.00 -8.44 -3.44
CA LYS A 104 -3.41 -7.83 -2.17
C LYS A 104 -4.92 -7.88 -1.95
N LEU A 105 -5.69 -7.45 -2.95
CA LEU A 105 -7.15 -7.47 -2.88
C LEU A 105 -7.68 -8.91 -2.85
N ALA A 106 -7.17 -9.78 -3.72
CA ALA A 106 -7.60 -11.19 -3.78
C ALA A 106 -7.36 -11.94 -2.46
N VAL A 107 -6.20 -11.71 -1.81
CA VAL A 107 -5.90 -12.29 -0.49
C VAL A 107 -6.86 -11.78 0.58
N ILE A 108 -7.18 -10.48 0.59
CA ILE A 108 -8.16 -9.90 1.52
C ILE A 108 -9.54 -10.54 1.33
N LEU A 109 -10.03 -10.61 0.09
CA LEU A 109 -11.33 -11.18 -0.22
C LEU A 109 -11.41 -12.66 0.16
N PHE A 110 -10.38 -13.43 -0.18
CA PHE A 110 -10.33 -14.86 0.14
C PHE A 110 -10.22 -15.11 1.64
N THR A 111 -9.37 -14.34 2.35
CA THR A 111 -9.27 -14.45 3.82
C THR A 111 -10.62 -14.15 4.48
N ALA A 112 -11.28 -13.06 4.08
CA ALA A 112 -12.58 -12.68 4.62
C ALA A 112 -13.65 -13.75 4.31
N HIS A 113 -13.68 -14.30 3.09
CA HIS A 113 -14.60 -15.39 2.71
C HIS A 113 -14.40 -16.64 3.57
N VAL A 114 -13.14 -17.06 3.78
CA VAL A 114 -12.80 -18.26 4.55
C VAL A 114 -13.15 -18.09 6.03
N PHE A 115 -12.87 -16.94 6.62
CA PHE A 115 -13.00 -16.70 8.06
C PHE A 115 -14.36 -16.13 8.48
N ALA A 116 -15.22 -15.78 7.55
CA ALA A 116 -16.63 -15.49 7.86
C ALA A 116 -17.46 -16.76 8.15
N ALA A 117 -16.96 -17.95 7.76
CA ALA A 117 -17.60 -19.20 8.11
C ALA A 117 -17.39 -19.52 9.62
N PRO A 118 -18.43 -19.97 10.33
CA PRO A 118 -18.33 -20.31 11.75
C PRO A 118 -17.35 -21.47 11.99
N GLY A 119 -16.77 -21.52 13.21
CA GLY A 119 -15.94 -22.66 13.66
C GLY A 119 -14.46 -22.61 13.28
N ARG A 120 -13.93 -21.47 12.80
CA ARG A 120 -12.51 -21.31 12.45
C ARG A 120 -11.73 -20.43 13.43
N THR A 121 -12.14 -20.43 14.69
CA THR A 121 -11.51 -19.62 15.75
C THR A 121 -10.41 -20.36 16.51
N ASP A 122 -10.18 -21.62 16.21
CA ASP A 122 -9.27 -22.55 16.86
C ASP A 122 -7.86 -22.57 16.24
N PHE A 123 -7.02 -23.48 16.71
CA PHE A 123 -5.65 -23.66 16.19
C PHE A 123 -5.60 -24.09 14.70
N PRO A 124 -6.44 -25.04 14.20
CA PRO A 124 -6.54 -25.30 12.76
C PRO A 124 -6.93 -24.07 11.94
N GLY A 125 -7.87 -23.25 12.42
CA GLY A 125 -8.22 -21.97 11.79
C GLY A 125 -7.03 -21.00 11.73
N PHE A 126 -6.27 -20.89 12.82
CA PHE A 126 -5.03 -20.11 12.84
C PHE A 126 -4.02 -20.61 11.78
N LEU A 127 -3.77 -21.90 11.67
CA LEU A 127 -2.88 -22.46 10.66
C LEU A 127 -3.36 -22.19 9.24
N ALA A 128 -4.65 -22.26 9.00
CA ALA A 128 -5.25 -21.91 7.70
C ALA A 128 -4.99 -20.42 7.36
N GLY A 129 -5.20 -19.51 8.32
CA GLY A 129 -4.91 -18.10 8.16
C GLY A 129 -3.45 -17.79 7.87
N VAL A 130 -2.54 -18.43 8.60
CA VAL A 130 -1.11 -18.36 8.36
C VAL A 130 -0.75 -18.89 6.97
N GLY A 131 -1.35 -19.99 6.53
CA GLY A 131 -1.15 -20.56 5.19
C GLY A 131 -1.60 -19.61 4.06
N ILE A 132 -2.78 -19.00 4.21
CA ILE A 132 -3.32 -18.00 3.26
C ILE A 132 -2.40 -16.76 3.18
N LEU A 133 -1.80 -16.36 4.31
CA LEU A 133 -0.87 -15.24 4.36
C LEU A 133 0.50 -15.61 3.79
N CYS A 134 1.09 -16.71 4.27
CA CYS A 134 2.48 -17.06 4.00
C CYS A 134 2.72 -17.42 2.52
N GLY A 135 1.76 -18.06 1.85
CA GLY A 135 1.89 -18.41 0.44
C GLY A 135 2.14 -17.18 -0.46
N PRO A 136 1.18 -16.26 -0.56
CA PRO A 136 1.36 -15.02 -1.34
C PRO A 136 2.48 -14.13 -0.83
N ALA A 137 2.67 -14.01 0.50
CA ALA A 137 3.75 -13.21 1.07
C ALA A 137 5.14 -13.74 0.67
N ALA A 138 5.34 -15.06 0.68
CA ALA A 138 6.60 -15.67 0.24
C ALA A 138 6.85 -15.41 -1.25
N LEU A 139 5.82 -15.51 -2.12
CA LEU A 139 5.93 -15.19 -3.54
C LEU A 139 6.31 -13.73 -3.75
N VAL A 140 5.65 -12.80 -3.06
CA VAL A 140 5.93 -11.36 -3.12
C VAL A 140 7.35 -11.05 -2.62
N LEU A 141 7.80 -11.69 -1.56
CA LEU A 141 9.19 -11.55 -1.08
C LEU A 141 10.22 -12.13 -2.08
N ALA A 142 9.84 -13.18 -2.82
CA ALA A 142 10.67 -13.72 -3.90
C ALA A 142 10.77 -12.77 -5.10
N GLU A 143 9.76 -11.89 -5.33
CA GLU A 143 9.78 -10.78 -6.31
C GLU A 143 10.58 -9.55 -5.84
N PRO A 144 11.34 -9.62 -4.80
CA PRO A 144 11.91 -8.65 -3.88
C PRO A 144 11.04 -7.40 -3.59
N ASP A 145 9.77 -7.59 -3.35
CA ASP A 145 8.82 -6.52 -3.02
C ASP A 145 8.49 -6.49 -1.51
N LEU A 146 9.40 -5.92 -0.72
CA LEU A 146 9.19 -5.71 0.72
C LEU A 146 8.00 -4.79 1.03
N GLY A 147 7.76 -3.80 0.17
CA GLY A 147 6.67 -2.86 0.35
C GLY A 147 5.31 -3.56 0.36
N THR A 148 5.04 -4.37 -0.66
CA THR A 148 3.79 -5.12 -0.75
C THR A 148 3.63 -6.10 0.42
N ALA A 149 4.69 -6.81 0.85
CA ALA A 149 4.63 -7.68 2.01
C ALA A 149 4.31 -6.90 3.30
N LEU A 150 4.90 -5.72 3.47
CA LEU A 150 4.69 -4.84 4.64
C LEU A 150 3.23 -4.38 4.79
N VAL A 151 2.46 -4.32 3.71
CA VAL A 151 1.05 -3.92 3.73
C VAL A 151 0.13 -5.13 3.77
N LEU A 152 0.50 -6.22 3.10
CA LEU A 152 -0.31 -7.44 3.05
C LEU A 152 -0.42 -8.11 4.43
N VAL A 153 0.71 -8.22 5.15
CA VAL A 153 0.77 -8.89 6.45
C VAL A 153 -0.18 -8.24 7.47
N PRO A 154 -0.14 -6.91 7.73
CA PRO A 154 -1.08 -6.28 8.65
C PRO A 154 -2.54 -6.43 8.20
N SER A 155 -2.82 -6.34 6.89
CA SER A 155 -4.19 -6.45 6.38
C SER A 155 -4.80 -7.81 6.71
N VAL A 156 -4.07 -8.91 6.52
CA VAL A 156 -4.54 -10.25 6.86
C VAL A 156 -4.63 -10.43 8.39
N ILE A 157 -3.62 -10.00 9.14
CA ILE A 157 -3.63 -10.13 10.61
C ILE A 157 -4.85 -9.42 11.23
N VAL A 158 -5.19 -8.23 10.75
CA VAL A 158 -6.35 -7.47 11.25
C VAL A 158 -7.66 -8.17 10.89
N ILE A 159 -7.76 -8.81 9.72
CA ILE A 159 -8.92 -9.67 9.38
C ILE A 159 -9.02 -10.85 10.35
N LEU A 160 -7.91 -11.56 10.63
CA LEU A 160 -7.89 -12.70 11.55
C LEU A 160 -8.23 -12.28 12.99
N LEU A 161 -7.79 -11.10 13.42
CA LEU A 161 -8.18 -10.52 14.72
C LEU A 161 -9.67 -10.19 14.77
N ALA A 162 -10.22 -9.58 13.73
CA ALA A 162 -11.63 -9.24 13.62
C ALA A 162 -12.52 -10.51 13.55
N ALA A 163 -12.03 -11.58 12.93
CA ALA A 163 -12.65 -12.90 12.90
C ALA A 163 -12.48 -13.69 14.20
N ARG A 164 -11.81 -13.12 15.21
CA ARG A 164 -11.55 -13.74 16.52
C ARG A 164 -10.80 -15.08 16.43
N VAL A 165 -9.94 -15.22 15.44
CA VAL A 165 -9.04 -16.38 15.34
C VAL A 165 -8.09 -16.44 16.53
N TRP A 166 -7.70 -17.63 16.93
CA TRP A 166 -6.86 -17.94 18.11
C TRP A 166 -5.85 -16.86 18.48
N LEU A 167 -6.26 -15.96 19.40
CA LEU A 167 -5.55 -14.73 19.74
C LEU A 167 -4.11 -14.98 20.22
N LYS A 168 -3.90 -16.06 21.00
CA LYS A 168 -2.55 -16.41 21.48
C LYS A 168 -1.58 -16.69 20.32
N GLY A 169 -2.06 -17.38 19.27
CA GLY A 169 -1.27 -17.64 18.06
C GLY A 169 -0.95 -16.36 17.29
N LEU A 170 -1.92 -15.47 17.15
CA LEU A 170 -1.71 -14.16 16.48
C LEU A 170 -0.71 -13.29 17.23
N ILE A 171 -0.82 -13.22 18.56
CA ILE A 171 0.16 -12.49 19.39
C ILE A 171 1.56 -13.11 19.26
N THR A 172 1.66 -14.44 19.28
CA THR A 172 2.94 -15.13 19.09
C THR A 172 3.52 -14.86 17.71
N LEU A 173 2.69 -14.92 16.65
CA LEU A 173 3.12 -14.60 15.28
C LEU A 173 3.65 -13.16 15.17
N LEU A 174 2.95 -12.21 15.74
CA LEU A 174 3.39 -10.80 15.78
C LEU A 174 4.68 -10.63 16.57
N ALA A 175 4.79 -11.25 17.75
CA ALA A 175 6.00 -11.19 18.58
C ALA A 175 7.22 -11.78 17.87
N VAL A 176 7.05 -12.94 17.22
CA VAL A 176 8.11 -13.58 16.42
C VAL A 176 8.49 -12.71 15.22
N GLY A 177 7.50 -12.13 14.51
CA GLY A 177 7.75 -11.23 13.39
C GLY A 177 8.52 -9.97 13.79
N LEU A 178 8.13 -9.33 14.90
CA LEU A 178 8.82 -8.15 15.44
C LEU A 178 10.23 -8.50 15.93
N LEU A 179 10.41 -9.65 16.58
CA LEU A 179 11.73 -10.12 16.99
C LEU A 179 12.62 -10.36 15.77
N ALA A 180 12.11 -11.03 14.73
CA ALA A 180 12.85 -11.28 13.49
C ALA A 180 13.24 -9.96 12.79
N ALA A 181 12.33 -9.00 12.71
CA ALA A 181 12.61 -7.67 12.17
C ALA A 181 13.68 -6.94 12.99
N GLY A 182 13.59 -6.97 14.32
CA GLY A 182 14.58 -6.40 15.21
C GLY A 182 15.96 -7.03 15.07
N LEU A 183 16.03 -8.36 14.93
CA LEU A 183 17.28 -9.09 14.68
C LEU A 183 17.91 -8.71 13.33
N VAL A 184 17.09 -8.53 12.28
CA VAL A 184 17.58 -8.09 10.97
C VAL A 184 18.15 -6.67 11.07
N LEU A 185 17.43 -5.73 11.70
CA LEU A 185 17.92 -4.37 11.89
C LEU A 185 19.20 -4.34 12.73
N TRP A 186 19.25 -5.10 13.80
CA TRP A 186 20.46 -5.25 14.63
C TRP A 186 21.65 -5.83 13.82
N ALA A 187 21.40 -6.85 12.99
CA ALA A 187 22.45 -7.45 12.17
C ALA A 187 22.99 -6.45 11.13
N VAL A 188 22.12 -5.64 10.52
CA VAL A 188 22.54 -4.59 9.58
C VAL A 188 23.34 -3.49 10.30
N ASP A 189 22.89 -3.02 11.48
CA ASP A 189 23.64 -2.05 12.28
C ASP A 189 25.01 -2.60 12.70
N ARG A 190 25.05 -3.84 13.17
CA ARG A 190 26.27 -4.50 13.58
C ARG A 190 27.28 -4.68 12.42
N ALA A 191 26.76 -5.04 11.23
CA ALA A 191 27.59 -5.20 10.03
C ALA A 191 28.19 -3.86 9.58
N GLU A 192 27.45 -2.78 9.63
CA GLU A 192 27.95 -1.45 9.21
C GLU A 192 29.00 -0.87 10.19
N ARG A 193 28.93 -1.25 11.45
CA ARG A 193 29.93 -0.85 12.47
C ARG A 193 31.19 -1.76 12.48
N GLU A 194 31.18 -2.87 11.73
CA GLU A 194 32.32 -3.79 11.65
C GLU A 194 33.36 -3.22 10.66
N PRO A 195 34.61 -2.93 11.12
CA PRO A 195 35.67 -2.41 10.25
C PRO A 195 36.20 -3.43 9.26
N ASP A 196 36.21 -4.73 9.65
CA ASP A 196 36.74 -5.83 8.84
C ASP A 196 35.72 -6.23 7.74
N PRO A 197 36.09 -6.10 6.44
CA PRO A 197 35.22 -6.44 5.32
C PRO A 197 34.77 -7.91 5.32
N ASP A 198 35.67 -8.83 5.71
CA ASP A 198 35.37 -10.27 5.71
C ASP A 198 34.34 -10.63 6.80
N ARG A 199 34.48 -10.04 7.97
CA ARG A 199 33.50 -10.19 9.06
C ARG A 199 32.16 -9.57 8.71
N ARG A 200 32.16 -8.41 8.10
CA ARG A 200 30.96 -7.75 7.58
C ARG A 200 30.22 -8.64 6.58
N ALA A 201 30.92 -9.22 5.62
CA ALA A 201 30.36 -10.13 4.63
C ALA A 201 29.78 -11.39 5.28
N LYS A 202 30.42 -11.92 6.33
CA LYS A 202 29.89 -13.06 7.10
C LYS A 202 28.57 -12.72 7.79
N ILE A 203 28.43 -11.53 8.42
CA ILE A 203 27.19 -11.10 9.06
C ILE A 203 26.06 -11.02 8.02
N TYR A 204 26.30 -10.38 6.86
CA TYR A 204 25.29 -10.27 5.82
C TYR A 204 24.85 -11.61 5.23
N ARG A 205 25.69 -12.64 5.24
CA ARG A 205 25.34 -13.99 4.77
C ARG A 205 24.22 -14.64 5.62
N PHE A 206 24.08 -14.24 6.89
CA PHE A 206 23.00 -14.73 7.77
C PHE A 206 21.72 -13.92 7.67
N VAL A 207 21.74 -12.76 7.01
CA VAL A 207 20.54 -11.93 6.80
C VAL A 207 19.76 -12.47 5.60
N PRO A 208 18.53 -12.98 5.76
CA PRO A 208 17.76 -13.62 4.69
C PRO A 208 17.13 -12.58 3.74
N LEU A 209 17.89 -11.56 3.35
CA LEU A 209 17.46 -10.46 2.49
C LEU A 209 18.42 -10.32 1.29
N ARG A 210 17.88 -9.84 0.17
CA ARG A 210 18.69 -9.54 -1.01
C ARG A 210 19.46 -8.23 -0.84
N GLU A 211 20.54 -8.07 -1.57
CA GLU A 211 21.46 -6.92 -1.45
C GLU A 211 20.75 -5.55 -1.53
N HIS A 212 19.81 -5.38 -2.47
CA HIS A 212 19.05 -4.12 -2.58
C HIS A 212 18.10 -3.87 -1.40
N GLN A 213 17.60 -4.92 -0.73
CA GLN A 213 16.78 -4.80 0.48
C GLN A 213 17.65 -4.40 1.67
N ILE A 214 18.82 -5.01 1.79
CA ILE A 214 19.85 -4.63 2.77
C ILE A 214 20.26 -3.18 2.54
N LYS A 215 20.48 -2.76 1.29
CA LYS A 215 20.79 -1.37 0.95
C LYS A 215 19.73 -0.39 1.47
N ARG A 216 18.45 -0.70 1.31
CA ARG A 216 17.35 0.16 1.84
C ARG A 216 17.35 0.25 3.36
N LEU A 217 17.60 -0.86 4.06
CA LEU A 217 17.74 -0.86 5.52
C LEU A 217 19.00 -0.09 5.97
N ARG A 218 20.11 -0.23 5.24
CA ARG A 218 21.33 0.55 5.48
C ARG A 218 21.09 2.04 5.34
N VAL A 219 20.45 2.46 4.27
CA VAL A 219 20.09 3.86 4.03
C VAL A 219 19.17 4.40 5.13
N PHE A 220 18.27 3.59 5.63
CA PHE A 220 17.38 3.97 6.73
C PHE A 220 18.15 4.19 8.04
N LEU A 221 19.07 3.29 8.39
CA LEU A 221 19.88 3.38 9.62
C LEU A 221 21.01 4.41 9.49
N PHE A 222 21.60 4.50 8.31
CA PHE A 222 22.79 5.33 8.00
C PHE A 222 22.56 6.12 6.71
N PRO A 223 21.73 7.18 6.69
CA PRO A 223 21.40 7.94 5.48
C PRO A 223 22.63 8.57 4.79
N GLU A 224 23.69 8.84 5.59
CA GLU A 224 24.95 9.40 5.08
C GLU A 224 25.78 8.41 4.24
N SER A 225 25.47 7.10 4.33
CA SER A 225 26.20 6.07 3.60
C SER A 225 25.93 6.07 2.09
N ASP A 226 24.82 6.68 1.64
CA ASP A 226 24.45 6.78 0.23
C ASP A 226 24.13 8.24 -0.15
N ARG A 227 25.18 8.99 -0.47
CA ARG A 227 25.10 10.44 -0.77
C ARG A 227 24.53 10.76 -2.15
N THR A 228 24.40 9.81 -3.05
CA THR A 228 24.00 10.03 -4.45
C THR A 228 22.78 9.22 -4.88
N GLY A 229 22.35 8.22 -4.09
CA GLY A 229 21.25 7.32 -4.41
C GLY A 229 20.00 7.52 -3.53
N ASP A 230 19.54 6.42 -2.95
CA ASP A 230 18.31 6.40 -2.14
C ASP A 230 18.44 7.29 -0.88
N GLY A 231 19.63 7.35 -0.25
CA GLY A 231 19.88 8.21 0.90
C GLY A 231 19.80 9.71 0.56
N TYR A 232 20.34 10.10 -0.62
CA TYR A 232 20.18 11.45 -1.14
C TYR A 232 18.69 11.78 -1.36
N THR A 233 17.95 10.88 -2.03
CA THR A 233 16.53 11.07 -2.33
C THR A 233 15.71 11.26 -1.06
N LEU A 234 15.95 10.42 -0.03
CA LEU A 234 15.27 10.52 1.27
C LEU A 234 15.52 11.89 1.92
N ARG A 235 16.77 12.34 1.90
CA ARG A 235 17.16 13.63 2.48
C ARG A 235 16.49 14.80 1.76
N GLN A 236 16.44 14.76 0.42
CA GLN A 236 15.74 15.78 -0.35
C GLN A 236 14.22 15.78 -0.09
N ALA A 237 13.62 14.60 0.11
CA ALA A 237 12.22 14.49 0.51
C ALA A 237 11.97 15.11 1.89
N GLN A 238 12.84 14.84 2.88
CA GLN A 238 12.76 15.45 4.21
C GLN A 238 12.93 16.98 4.17
N ILE A 239 13.86 17.49 3.35
CA ILE A 239 14.04 18.92 3.13
C ILE A 239 12.78 19.53 2.48
N ALA A 240 12.19 18.85 1.49
CA ALA A 240 10.94 19.28 0.86
C ALA A 240 9.83 19.42 1.90
N VAL A 241 9.57 18.37 2.70
CA VAL A 241 8.55 18.38 3.77
C VAL A 241 8.82 19.51 4.77
N GLY A 242 10.05 19.62 5.29
CA GLY A 242 10.41 20.63 6.31
C GLY A 242 10.35 22.07 5.79
N SER A 243 10.62 22.27 4.50
CA SER A 243 10.65 23.62 3.88
C SER A 243 9.27 24.14 3.47
N GLY A 244 8.22 23.31 3.50
CA GLY A 244 6.88 23.74 3.13
C GLY A 244 6.23 24.72 4.12
N GLY A 245 6.63 24.69 5.40
CA GLY A 245 6.00 25.53 6.42
C GLY A 245 4.50 25.29 6.58
N ILE A 246 3.76 26.30 7.05
CA ILE A 246 2.31 26.17 7.28
C ILE A 246 1.53 26.20 5.96
N TRP A 247 1.83 27.14 5.07
CA TRP A 247 1.03 27.43 3.87
C TRP A 247 1.62 26.88 2.57
N GLY A 248 2.81 26.30 2.62
CA GLY A 248 3.54 25.82 1.45
C GLY A 248 4.19 26.94 0.64
N LYS A 249 5.01 26.53 -0.34
CA LYS A 249 5.68 27.44 -1.28
C LYS A 249 4.78 27.90 -2.44
N GLY A 250 3.60 27.29 -2.55
CA GLY A 250 2.67 27.47 -3.66
C GLY A 250 2.83 26.41 -4.75
N LEU A 251 1.72 26.14 -5.45
CA LEU A 251 1.66 25.15 -6.51
C LEU A 251 2.66 25.45 -7.62
N LYS A 252 3.38 24.44 -8.08
CA LYS A 252 4.46 24.51 -9.08
C LYS A 252 5.72 25.32 -8.64
N LYS A 253 5.80 25.76 -7.39
CA LYS A 253 6.91 26.54 -6.85
C LYS A 253 7.82 25.77 -5.90
N GLY A 254 7.63 24.43 -5.77
CA GLY A 254 8.50 23.58 -4.97
C GLY A 254 9.95 23.62 -5.44
N SER A 255 10.88 24.04 -4.59
CA SER A 255 12.29 24.21 -4.95
C SER A 255 13.00 22.90 -5.19
N GLN A 256 12.65 21.84 -4.46
CA GLN A 256 13.31 20.54 -4.60
C GLN A 256 13.08 19.90 -5.98
N LYS A 257 11.89 20.07 -6.55
CA LYS A 257 11.62 19.63 -7.92
C LYS A 257 12.18 20.57 -8.97
N LEU A 258 12.12 21.91 -8.75
CA LEU A 258 12.61 22.95 -9.69
C LEU A 258 14.10 22.81 -9.91
N LEU A 259 14.87 22.53 -8.85
CA LEU A 259 16.31 22.33 -8.89
C LEU A 259 16.71 20.90 -9.32
N GLY A 260 15.74 20.01 -9.56
CA GLY A 260 16.01 18.64 -9.99
C GLY A 260 16.56 17.72 -8.89
N TYR A 261 16.51 18.12 -7.63
CA TYR A 261 17.04 17.35 -6.51
C TYR A 261 16.21 16.08 -6.20
N LEU A 262 14.90 16.10 -6.45
CA LEU A 262 14.07 14.90 -6.40
C LEU A 262 13.99 14.25 -7.78
N PRO A 263 14.41 12.96 -7.94
CA PRO A 263 14.30 12.25 -9.22
C PRO A 263 12.86 12.22 -9.74
N SER A 264 12.69 12.39 -11.05
CA SER A 264 11.38 12.62 -11.68
C SER A 264 10.37 11.51 -11.48
N THR A 265 10.76 10.27 -11.67
CA THR A 265 9.89 9.10 -11.54
C THR A 265 9.49 8.86 -10.08
N VAL A 266 10.42 9.10 -9.16
CA VAL A 266 10.24 8.87 -7.73
C VAL A 266 9.35 9.94 -7.10
N SER A 267 9.48 11.21 -7.53
CA SER A 267 8.68 12.32 -7.00
C SER A 267 7.19 12.25 -7.37
N MET A 268 6.82 11.55 -8.46
CA MET A 268 5.42 11.38 -8.88
C MET A 268 4.77 10.12 -8.32
N ASN A 269 5.56 9.14 -7.89
CA ASN A 269 5.09 7.87 -7.35
C ASN A 269 5.29 7.83 -5.84
N ASP A 270 6.51 7.51 -5.41
CA ASP A 270 6.79 7.12 -4.04
C ASP A 270 6.87 8.32 -3.09
N PHE A 271 7.38 9.47 -3.56
CA PHE A 271 7.58 10.68 -2.77
C PHE A 271 6.66 11.84 -3.17
N ILE A 272 5.48 11.54 -3.74
CA ILE A 272 4.49 12.59 -4.07
C ILE A 272 4.02 13.35 -2.83
N PHE A 273 4.02 12.70 -1.66
CA PHE A 273 3.75 13.33 -0.38
C PHE A 273 4.73 14.48 -0.08
N ALA A 274 6.03 14.30 -0.37
CA ALA A 274 7.02 15.34 -0.15
C ALA A 274 6.77 16.56 -1.05
N VAL A 275 6.34 16.34 -2.30
CA VAL A 275 5.94 17.43 -3.22
C VAL A 275 4.70 18.15 -2.70
N LEU A 276 3.69 17.43 -2.23
CA LEU A 276 2.48 17.98 -1.64
C LEU A 276 2.82 18.82 -0.40
N ALA A 277 3.63 18.27 0.51
CA ALA A 277 4.03 18.98 1.73
C ALA A 277 4.86 20.24 1.45
N GLU A 278 5.74 20.22 0.44
CA GLU A 278 6.53 21.40 0.05
C GLU A 278 5.64 22.50 -0.55
N GLU A 279 4.69 22.13 -1.43
CA GLU A 279 3.90 23.10 -2.19
C GLU A 279 2.66 23.60 -1.45
N ALA A 280 1.96 22.73 -0.74
CA ALA A 280 0.73 23.06 0.00
C ALA A 280 0.97 23.24 1.51
N GLY A 281 2.16 22.92 2.02
CA GLY A 281 2.53 23.08 3.42
C GLY A 281 1.76 22.16 4.36
N PHE A 282 1.83 22.46 5.65
CA PHE A 282 1.14 21.73 6.70
C PHE A 282 -0.38 21.71 6.50
N MET A 283 -0.99 22.82 6.03
CA MET A 283 -2.42 22.89 5.76
C MET A 283 -2.87 21.95 4.65
N GLY A 284 -2.05 21.80 3.58
CA GLY A 284 -2.32 20.83 2.52
C GLY A 284 -2.22 19.37 3.00
N VAL A 285 -1.24 19.09 3.87
CA VAL A 285 -1.10 17.76 4.49
C VAL A 285 -2.29 17.48 5.41
N LEU A 286 -2.74 18.46 6.22
CA LEU A 286 -3.89 18.32 7.11
C LEU A 286 -5.17 18.05 6.31
N LEU A 287 -5.39 18.78 5.21
CA LEU A 287 -6.52 18.53 4.30
C LEU A 287 -6.46 17.11 3.71
N MET A 288 -5.30 16.67 3.24
CA MET A 288 -5.10 15.30 2.74
C MET A 288 -5.47 14.26 3.81
N LEU A 289 -4.96 14.41 5.03
CA LEU A 289 -5.26 13.49 6.14
C LEU A 289 -6.74 13.52 6.53
N ALA A 290 -7.39 14.70 6.51
CA ALA A 290 -8.82 14.84 6.75
C ALA A 290 -9.66 14.12 5.67
N LEU A 291 -9.25 14.18 4.39
CA LEU A 291 -9.88 13.43 3.31
C LEU A 291 -9.71 11.93 3.48
N PHE A 292 -8.52 11.46 3.89
CA PHE A 292 -8.33 10.04 4.24
C PHE A 292 -9.18 9.62 5.44
N ALA A 293 -9.31 10.45 6.46
CA ALA A 293 -10.23 10.21 7.57
C ALA A 293 -11.69 10.15 7.10
N GLY A 294 -12.06 10.96 6.09
CA GLY A 294 -13.37 10.94 5.42
C GLY A 294 -13.60 9.71 4.53
N VAL A 295 -12.56 8.95 4.18
CA VAL A 295 -12.68 7.61 3.55
C VAL A 295 -12.75 6.52 4.62
N LEU A 296 -11.81 6.55 5.57
CA LEU A 296 -11.66 5.49 6.58
C LEU A 296 -12.79 5.50 7.61
N GLY A 297 -13.25 6.67 8.06
CA GLY A 297 -14.29 6.80 9.08
C GLY A 297 -15.64 6.26 8.63
N PRO A 298 -16.20 6.70 7.50
CA PRO A 298 -17.42 6.10 6.95
C PRO A 298 -17.25 4.62 6.64
N GLY A 299 -16.10 4.19 6.07
CA GLY A 299 -15.82 2.78 5.85
C GLY A 299 -15.86 1.96 7.15
N LEU A 300 -15.27 2.46 8.23
CA LEU A 300 -15.35 1.80 9.54
C LEU A 300 -16.79 1.74 10.07
N ARG A 301 -17.57 2.81 9.87
CA ARG A 301 -19.00 2.81 10.22
C ARG A 301 -19.77 1.75 9.45
N ILE A 302 -19.48 1.56 8.15
CA ILE A 302 -20.06 0.48 7.34
C ILE A 302 -19.69 -0.88 7.93
N ALA A 303 -18.42 -1.12 8.28
CA ALA A 303 -17.98 -2.37 8.88
C ALA A 303 -18.70 -2.67 10.22
N VAL A 304 -18.86 -1.67 11.09
CA VAL A 304 -19.50 -1.83 12.41
C VAL A 304 -21.01 -2.10 12.28
N ARG A 305 -21.67 -1.47 11.30
CA ARG A 305 -23.11 -1.63 11.07
C ARG A 305 -23.46 -2.87 10.25
N CYS A 306 -22.50 -3.48 9.57
CA CYS A 306 -22.74 -4.65 8.74
C CYS A 306 -23.12 -5.85 9.60
N PRO A 307 -24.33 -6.46 9.42
CA PRO A 307 -24.75 -7.63 10.18
C PRO A 307 -24.04 -8.91 9.74
N ASP A 308 -23.49 -8.93 8.53
CA ASP A 308 -22.82 -10.07 7.93
C ASP A 308 -21.30 -10.03 8.19
N ASP A 309 -20.77 -11.09 8.78
CA ASP A 309 -19.33 -11.22 9.03
C ASP A 309 -18.47 -11.12 7.76
N ARG A 310 -18.96 -11.59 6.61
CA ARG A 310 -18.26 -11.50 5.32
C ARG A 310 -18.01 -10.05 4.92
N GLY A 311 -19.09 -9.25 4.91
CA GLY A 311 -18.99 -7.82 4.59
C GLY A 311 -18.11 -7.10 5.58
N ARG A 312 -18.27 -7.34 6.88
CA ARG A 312 -17.47 -6.74 7.94
C ARG A 312 -15.98 -7.01 7.76
N LEU A 313 -15.58 -8.27 7.54
CA LEU A 313 -14.17 -8.65 7.40
C LEU A 313 -13.54 -8.10 6.12
N VAL A 314 -14.28 -8.09 5.00
CA VAL A 314 -13.81 -7.49 3.74
C VAL A 314 -13.53 -6.00 3.92
N VAL A 315 -14.48 -5.27 4.50
CA VAL A 315 -14.33 -3.82 4.71
C VAL A 315 -13.14 -3.54 5.62
N ILE A 316 -13.00 -4.24 6.74
CA ILE A 316 -11.86 -4.09 7.66
C ILE A 316 -10.54 -4.34 6.93
N GLY A 317 -10.44 -5.41 6.12
CA GLY A 317 -9.23 -5.71 5.35
C GLY A 317 -8.87 -4.62 4.35
N ILE A 318 -9.84 -4.11 3.60
CA ILE A 318 -9.64 -3.03 2.62
C ILE A 318 -9.23 -1.72 3.30
N LEU A 319 -9.88 -1.34 4.40
CA LEU A 319 -9.51 -0.13 5.15
C LEU A 319 -8.11 -0.24 5.74
N THR A 320 -7.73 -1.41 6.25
CA THR A 320 -6.38 -1.65 6.74
C THR A 320 -5.35 -1.53 5.63
N LEU A 321 -5.64 -2.07 4.44
CA LEU A 321 -4.79 -1.93 3.25
C LEU A 321 -4.55 -0.45 2.92
N ILE A 322 -5.60 0.36 2.85
CA ILE A 322 -5.51 1.80 2.55
C ILE A 322 -4.74 2.53 3.63
N PHE A 323 -5.02 2.25 4.91
CA PHE A 323 -4.33 2.86 6.04
C PHE A 323 -2.83 2.53 6.05
N CYS A 324 -2.45 1.26 5.82
CA CYS A 324 -1.05 0.86 5.77
C CYS A 324 -0.30 1.53 4.62
N HIS A 325 -0.90 1.64 3.44
CA HIS A 325 -0.30 2.38 2.32
C HIS A 325 -0.09 3.86 2.66
N LEU A 326 -1.11 4.53 3.22
CA LEU A 326 -1.02 5.92 3.68
C LEU A 326 0.10 6.07 4.71
N TYR A 327 0.07 5.27 5.77
CA TYR A 327 1.03 5.33 6.87
C TYR A 327 2.46 5.13 6.38
N VAL A 328 2.71 4.07 5.62
CA VAL A 328 4.07 3.75 5.14
C VAL A 328 4.59 4.81 4.18
N ASN A 329 3.76 5.32 3.26
CA ASN A 329 4.19 6.37 2.33
C ASN A 329 4.56 7.68 3.04
N VAL A 330 3.71 8.13 3.97
CA VAL A 330 4.00 9.32 4.78
C VAL A 330 5.23 9.09 5.65
N ALA A 331 5.28 7.96 6.38
CA ALA A 331 6.36 7.63 7.29
C ALA A 331 7.73 7.50 6.59
N MET A 332 7.78 6.90 5.38
CA MET A 332 9.05 6.84 4.64
C MET A 332 9.49 8.22 4.12
N SER A 333 8.55 9.09 3.76
CA SER A 333 8.88 10.43 3.28
C SER A 333 9.49 11.33 4.37
N VAL A 334 9.16 11.05 5.64
CA VAL A 334 9.74 11.74 6.79
C VAL A 334 10.89 10.95 7.47
N GLY A 335 11.21 9.76 6.95
CA GLY A 335 12.34 8.95 7.44
C GLY A 335 12.05 8.10 8.67
N LEU A 336 10.78 7.83 8.99
CA LEU A 336 10.39 6.97 10.12
C LEU A 336 10.41 5.47 9.79
N VAL A 337 10.36 5.13 8.51
CA VAL A 337 10.47 3.74 8.01
C VAL A 337 11.39 3.71 6.79
N PRO A 338 11.98 2.55 6.47
CA PRO A 338 12.82 2.39 5.27
C PRO A 338 12.05 2.74 4.00
N ILE A 339 12.77 3.13 2.93
CA ILE A 339 12.19 3.39 1.61
C ILE A 339 11.64 2.08 1.05
N THR A 340 10.31 2.01 0.93
CA THR A 340 9.60 0.81 0.45
C THR A 340 9.20 0.90 -1.02
N GLY A 341 9.03 2.12 -1.55
CA GLY A 341 8.50 2.33 -2.89
C GLY A 341 6.98 2.12 -2.99
N LEU A 342 6.26 2.23 -1.88
CA LEU A 342 4.80 2.12 -1.86
C LEU A 342 4.14 3.44 -2.27
N PRO A 343 3.19 3.39 -3.22
CA PRO A 343 2.49 4.59 -3.64
C PRO A 343 1.48 5.08 -2.59
N LEU A 344 1.25 6.39 -2.54
CA LEU A 344 0.21 7.02 -1.73
C LEU A 344 -1.16 6.78 -2.39
N PRO A 345 -2.15 6.20 -1.69
CA PRO A 345 -3.45 5.87 -2.26
C PRO A 345 -4.12 7.07 -2.94
N PHE A 346 -4.68 6.86 -4.12
CA PHE A 346 -5.41 7.83 -4.96
C PHE A 346 -4.58 9.01 -5.49
N ILE A 347 -3.44 9.33 -4.86
CA ILE A 347 -2.62 10.52 -5.16
C ILE A 347 -1.43 10.17 -6.05
N SER A 348 -0.74 9.04 -5.82
CA SER A 348 0.42 8.63 -6.60
C SER A 348 0.07 8.14 -8.01
N ALA A 349 1.00 8.29 -8.94
CA ALA A 349 0.83 7.91 -10.35
C ALA A 349 0.98 6.40 -10.59
N GLY A 350 0.11 5.57 -10.01
CA GLY A 350 0.10 4.11 -10.16
C GLY A 350 -1.18 3.60 -10.84
N ARG A 351 -1.13 3.22 -12.12
CA ARG A 351 -2.34 2.82 -12.89
C ARG A 351 -3.04 1.61 -12.28
N THR A 352 -2.36 0.48 -12.17
CA THR A 352 -2.93 -0.77 -11.62
C THR A 352 -3.39 -0.56 -10.17
N PHE A 353 -2.56 0.11 -9.37
CA PHE A 353 -2.85 0.40 -7.98
C PHE A 353 -4.13 1.21 -7.81
N LEU A 354 -4.30 2.30 -8.59
CA LEU A 354 -5.48 3.15 -8.55
C LEU A 354 -6.76 2.37 -8.90
N ILE A 355 -6.73 1.57 -9.98
CA ILE A 355 -7.89 0.77 -10.41
C ILE A 355 -8.26 -0.27 -9.32
N VAL A 356 -7.28 -0.95 -8.74
CA VAL A 356 -7.51 -1.95 -7.68
C VAL A 356 -8.07 -1.30 -6.42
N LEU A 357 -7.57 -0.12 -6.03
CA LEU A 357 -8.12 0.62 -4.89
C LEU A 357 -9.55 1.09 -5.14
N MET A 358 -9.87 1.53 -6.35
CA MET A 358 -11.23 1.95 -6.71
C MET A 358 -12.18 0.73 -6.74
N ALA A 359 -11.75 -0.43 -7.23
CA ALA A 359 -12.49 -1.68 -7.11
C ALA A 359 -12.72 -2.05 -5.63
N ALA A 360 -11.69 -1.95 -4.80
CA ALA A 360 -11.77 -2.24 -3.37
C ALA A 360 -12.79 -1.33 -2.66
N LEU A 361 -12.75 0.00 -2.89
CA LEU A 361 -13.75 0.91 -2.33
C LEU A 361 -15.15 0.70 -2.93
N GLY A 362 -15.25 0.25 -4.20
CA GLY A 362 -16.52 -0.18 -4.79
C GLY A 362 -17.13 -1.35 -4.00
N ILE A 363 -16.30 -2.32 -3.61
CA ILE A 363 -16.75 -3.44 -2.74
C ILE A 363 -17.18 -2.94 -1.35
N VAL A 364 -16.49 -1.96 -0.77
CA VAL A 364 -16.92 -1.32 0.49
C VAL A 364 -18.30 -0.68 0.33
N GLN A 365 -18.56 0.00 -0.78
CA GLN A 365 -19.89 0.56 -1.08
C GLN A 365 -20.93 -0.52 -1.34
N SER A 366 -20.56 -1.63 -1.98
CA SER A 366 -21.46 -2.77 -2.14
C SER A 366 -21.95 -3.29 -0.79
N VAL A 367 -21.05 -3.40 0.19
CA VAL A 367 -21.41 -3.78 1.57
C VAL A 367 -22.41 -2.77 2.16
N ALA A 368 -22.18 -1.46 1.99
CA ALA A 368 -23.10 -0.44 2.48
C ALA A 368 -24.49 -0.56 1.85
N VAL A 369 -24.55 -0.73 0.52
CA VAL A 369 -25.83 -0.81 -0.22
C VAL A 369 -26.61 -2.06 0.12
N HIS A 370 -25.96 -3.22 0.10
CA HIS A 370 -26.66 -4.51 0.24
C HIS A 370 -26.89 -4.94 1.70
N SER A 371 -26.20 -4.32 2.67
CA SER A 371 -26.50 -4.54 4.10
C SER A 371 -27.75 -3.76 4.55
N GLU A 372 -27.97 -2.54 4.04
CA GLU A 372 -29.16 -1.74 4.32
C GLU A 372 -30.44 -2.35 3.73
N LEU A 373 -30.38 -2.84 2.48
CA LEU A 373 -31.51 -3.49 1.81
C LEU A 373 -32.04 -4.74 2.55
N LYS A 374 -31.22 -5.39 3.36
CA LYS A 374 -31.65 -6.55 4.14
C LYS A 374 -32.41 -6.15 5.40
N SER A 375 -32.01 -5.06 6.07
CA SER A 375 -32.71 -4.60 7.27
C SER A 375 -34.14 -4.10 6.95
N GLU A 376 -34.33 -3.47 5.77
CA GLU A 376 -35.67 -3.01 5.32
C GLU A 376 -36.61 -4.15 4.91
N ASN A 377 -36.08 -5.33 4.52
CA ASN A 377 -36.90 -6.49 4.14
C ASN A 377 -37.24 -7.43 5.31
N GLU A 378 -36.61 -7.24 6.48
CA GLU A 378 -36.86 -8.00 7.70
C GLU A 378 -37.74 -7.25 8.72
N GLU A 379 -38.09 -5.97 8.48
CA GLU A 379 -39.12 -5.17 9.16
C GLU A 379 -40.46 -5.24 8.40
#